data_cfa4cfe7a71dc8f8a3cb3f8da6bb9c7f
#
_entry.id   cfa4cfe7a71dc8f8a3cb3f8da6bb9c7f
#
_cell.length_a   1.000
_cell.length_b   1.000
_cell.length_c   1.000
_cell.angle_alpha   90.00
_cell.angle_beta   90.00
_cell.angle_gamma   90.00
#
_symmetry.space_group_name_H-M   'P 1'
#
loop_
_entity.id
_entity.type
_entity.pdbx_description
1 polymer ?
#
loop_
_entity_poly.entity_id
_entity_poly.type
_entity_poly.pdbx_seq_one_letter_code
_entity_poly.pdbx_strand_id
1 'polypeptide(L)'
;MGANAVLSAAGIPMISYASTSPALSSDTDHPHFYRIVPSDALQGQAAADMIAASGVNNTAVIHMTNAYGAGLADAVVANLGAENVCLQAGYEETATDFQAAVQSVIDAGCDSAFLGSYSVDGAMIVETMAGLGATIPTFSADGMAGEASLEDYSAPAAANQLQVTKPRAAAAGAGVFAAACAD
;
A
#
# COMPACT_ATOMS: atom_id res chain seq x y z
N MET A 1 5.79 0.12 -14.93
CA MET A 1 7.13 -0.07 -15.56
C MET A 1 7.10 -0.09 -17.07
N GLY A 2 6.12 -0.71 -17.75
CA GLY A 2 6.11 -0.83 -19.21
C GLY A 2 6.16 0.49 -19.99
N ALA A 3 5.40 1.51 -19.59
CA ALA A 3 5.43 2.83 -20.24
C ALA A 3 6.80 3.51 -20.11
N ASN A 4 7.47 3.37 -18.96
CA ASN A 4 8.79 3.96 -18.72
C ASN A 4 9.83 3.41 -19.70
N ALA A 5 9.85 2.09 -19.94
CA ALA A 5 10.77 1.47 -20.87
C ALA A 5 10.61 2.03 -22.31
N VAL A 6 9.38 2.17 -22.77
CA VAL A 6 9.08 2.67 -24.13
C VAL A 6 9.48 4.15 -24.27
N LEU A 7 9.13 4.98 -23.30
CA LEU A 7 9.42 6.42 -23.33
C LEU A 7 10.91 6.72 -23.18
N SER A 8 11.59 6.01 -22.27
CA SER A 8 13.04 6.16 -22.08
C SER A 8 13.83 5.76 -23.34
N ALA A 9 13.44 4.68 -24.03
CA ALA A 9 14.06 4.28 -25.29
C ALA A 9 13.90 5.34 -26.39
N ALA A 10 12.85 6.15 -26.33
CA ALA A 10 12.60 7.28 -27.23
C ALA A 10 13.22 8.60 -26.73
N GLY A 11 13.92 8.62 -25.59
CA GLY A 11 14.47 9.82 -24.97
C GLY A 11 13.40 10.78 -24.43
N ILE A 12 12.19 10.30 -24.18
CA ILE A 12 11.06 11.11 -23.72
C ILE A 12 10.97 11.04 -22.19
N PRO A 13 11.04 12.17 -21.46
CA PRO A 13 10.88 12.17 -20.02
C PRO A 13 9.44 11.83 -19.61
N MET A 14 9.30 11.04 -18.53
CA MET A 14 8.04 10.67 -17.93
C MET A 14 7.97 11.19 -16.50
N ILE A 15 6.88 11.85 -16.14
CA ILE A 15 6.60 12.29 -14.77
C ILE A 15 5.36 11.57 -14.28
N SER A 16 5.50 10.84 -13.15
CA SER A 16 4.36 10.14 -12.52
C SER A 16 3.91 10.87 -11.26
N TYR A 17 2.61 10.98 -11.10
CA TYR A 17 1.97 11.49 -9.89
C TYR A 17 1.54 10.40 -8.90
N ALA A 18 1.69 9.12 -9.25
CA ALA A 18 1.14 8.00 -8.49
C ALA A 18 2.06 6.78 -8.37
N SER A 19 3.13 6.67 -9.16
CA SER A 19 3.99 5.48 -9.15
C SER A 19 4.98 5.53 -8.00
N THR A 20 4.75 4.74 -6.97
CA THR A 20 5.49 4.77 -5.69
C THR A 20 6.54 3.65 -5.56
N SER A 21 6.49 2.60 -6.37
CA SER A 21 7.39 1.43 -6.26
C SER A 21 8.86 1.82 -6.07
N PRO A 22 9.57 1.22 -5.08
CA PRO A 22 10.99 1.49 -4.83
C PRO A 22 11.89 1.13 -6.02
N ALA A 23 11.52 0.13 -6.80
CA ALA A 23 12.26 -0.31 -7.97
C ALA A 23 12.48 0.81 -9.01
N LEU A 24 11.57 1.78 -9.07
CA LEU A 24 11.71 2.95 -9.96
C LEU A 24 12.85 3.90 -9.55
N SER A 25 13.29 3.87 -8.29
CA SER A 25 14.42 4.68 -7.83
C SER A 25 15.78 4.09 -8.19
N SER A 26 15.84 2.77 -8.38
CA SER A 26 17.04 2.02 -8.74
C SER A 26 17.09 1.62 -10.22
N ASP A 27 16.11 2.04 -11.01
CA ASP A 27 16.00 1.73 -12.43
C ASP A 27 16.96 2.61 -13.25
N THR A 28 18.21 2.12 -13.39
CA THR A 28 19.25 2.81 -14.17
C THR A 28 19.10 2.65 -15.68
N ASP A 29 18.30 1.70 -16.13
CA ASP A 29 18.07 1.43 -17.55
C ASP A 29 17.05 2.43 -18.16
N HIS A 30 16.28 3.09 -17.31
CA HIS A 30 15.26 4.05 -17.73
C HIS A 30 15.44 5.41 -17.05
N PRO A 31 16.48 6.19 -17.36
CA PRO A 31 16.91 7.38 -16.62
C PRO A 31 15.98 8.60 -16.77
N HIS A 32 14.98 8.53 -17.63
CA HIS A 32 14.06 9.64 -17.90
C HIS A 32 12.77 9.59 -17.09
N PHE A 33 12.71 8.74 -16.04
CA PHE A 33 11.58 8.66 -15.13
C PHE A 33 11.74 9.60 -13.93
N TYR A 34 10.69 10.36 -13.66
CA TYR A 34 10.58 11.27 -12.51
C TYR A 34 9.25 11.02 -11.80
N ARG A 35 9.17 11.30 -10.51
CA ARG A 35 7.91 11.24 -9.75
C ARG A 35 7.83 12.38 -8.75
N ILE A 36 6.59 12.83 -8.49
CA ILE A 36 6.29 13.86 -7.49
C ILE A 36 5.75 13.29 -6.19
N VAL A 37 5.58 11.95 -6.12
CA VAL A 37 5.17 11.21 -4.92
C VAL A 37 6.40 10.56 -4.27
N PRO A 38 6.38 10.32 -2.95
CA PRO A 38 7.44 9.59 -2.26
C PRO A 38 7.52 8.13 -2.74
N SER A 39 8.64 7.49 -2.41
CA SER A 39 8.82 6.06 -2.61
C SER A 39 8.13 5.26 -1.53
N ASP A 40 7.67 4.04 -1.86
CA ASP A 40 7.16 3.07 -0.89
C ASP A 40 8.20 2.64 0.14
N ALA A 41 9.49 2.86 -0.10
CA ALA A 41 10.51 2.71 0.92
C ALA A 41 10.25 3.63 2.13
N LEU A 42 9.82 4.89 1.88
CA LEU A 42 9.45 5.84 2.93
C LEU A 42 8.03 5.55 3.46
N GLN A 43 7.11 5.18 2.58
CA GLN A 43 5.74 4.86 2.97
C GLN A 43 5.67 3.60 3.82
N GLY A 44 6.48 2.57 3.50
CA GLY A 44 6.60 1.36 4.30
C GLY A 44 7.13 1.63 5.70
N GLN A 45 8.07 2.56 5.87
CA GLN A 45 8.50 3.02 7.19
C GLN A 45 7.34 3.68 7.95
N ALA A 46 6.62 4.61 7.31
CA ALA A 46 5.49 5.29 7.96
C ALA A 46 4.37 4.31 8.35
N ALA A 47 4.11 3.30 7.51
CA ALA A 47 3.16 2.24 7.82
C ALA A 47 3.62 1.38 9.00
N ALA A 48 4.89 0.98 9.02
CA ALA A 48 5.46 0.23 10.15
C ALA A 48 5.41 1.03 11.46
N ASP A 49 5.71 2.32 11.43
CA ASP A 49 5.60 3.21 12.59
C ASP A 49 4.15 3.30 13.09
N MET A 50 3.18 3.38 12.17
CA MET A 50 1.75 3.40 12.50
C MET A 50 1.29 2.09 13.13
N ILE A 51 1.72 0.94 12.59
CA ILE A 51 1.44 -0.39 13.12
C ILE A 51 2.03 -0.52 14.52
N ALA A 52 3.31 -0.19 14.70
CA ALA A 52 3.98 -0.25 15.99
C ALA A 52 3.33 0.66 17.05
N ALA A 53 2.89 1.86 16.66
CA ALA A 53 2.20 2.80 17.55
C ALA A 53 0.82 2.29 18.00
N SER A 54 0.20 1.36 17.28
CA SER A 54 -1.08 0.74 17.67
C SER A 54 -0.96 -0.32 18.76
N GLY A 55 0.27 -0.75 19.07
CA GLY A 55 0.55 -1.72 20.13
C GLY A 55 0.38 -3.18 19.73
N VAL A 56 0.16 -3.47 18.44
CA VAL A 56 0.13 -4.83 17.89
C VAL A 56 1.56 -5.35 17.67
N ASN A 57 1.74 -6.67 17.70
CA ASN A 57 3.06 -7.29 17.65
C ASN A 57 3.17 -8.46 16.65
N ASN A 58 2.11 -8.80 15.96
CA ASN A 58 2.06 -10.00 15.12
C ASN A 58 1.24 -9.73 13.85
N THR A 59 1.83 -9.00 12.91
CA THR A 59 1.15 -8.46 11.73
C THR A 59 1.19 -9.44 10.56
N ALA A 60 0.03 -9.75 9.97
CA ALA A 60 -0.03 -10.38 8.65
C ALA A 60 0.21 -9.33 7.56
N VAL A 61 1.04 -9.62 6.56
CA VAL A 61 1.28 -8.78 5.40
C VAL A 61 0.70 -9.46 4.16
N ILE A 62 -0.44 -8.98 3.68
CA ILE A 62 -1.12 -9.48 2.48
C ILE A 62 -0.92 -8.45 1.36
N HIS A 63 -0.47 -8.87 0.19
CA HIS A 63 -0.14 -7.93 -0.86
C HIS A 63 -0.36 -8.49 -2.28
N MET A 64 -0.62 -7.61 -3.23
CA MET A 64 -0.54 -7.97 -4.64
C MET A 64 0.89 -8.37 -5.02
N THR A 65 1.03 -9.32 -5.93
CA THR A 65 2.33 -9.78 -6.45
C THR A 65 2.95 -8.83 -7.48
N ASN A 66 2.26 -7.74 -7.83
CA ASN A 66 2.81 -6.71 -8.73
C ASN A 66 3.92 -5.86 -8.08
N ALA A 67 4.56 -5.00 -8.88
CA ALA A 67 5.67 -4.16 -8.43
C ALA A 67 5.32 -3.14 -7.33
N TYR A 68 4.03 -2.76 -7.21
CA TYR A 68 3.54 -1.90 -6.13
C TYR A 68 3.39 -2.71 -4.85
N GLY A 69 2.52 -3.72 -4.86
CA GLY A 69 2.19 -4.50 -3.66
C GLY A 69 3.41 -5.20 -3.05
N ALA A 70 4.21 -5.88 -3.88
CA ALA A 70 5.41 -6.57 -3.42
C ALA A 70 6.45 -5.57 -2.85
N GLY A 71 6.74 -4.48 -3.56
CA GLY A 71 7.73 -3.50 -3.11
C GLY A 71 7.34 -2.78 -1.81
N LEU A 72 6.05 -2.49 -1.64
CA LEU A 72 5.51 -1.91 -0.42
C LEU A 72 5.54 -2.92 0.74
N ALA A 73 5.12 -4.16 0.50
CA ALA A 73 5.16 -5.22 1.50
C ALA A 73 6.58 -5.47 2.02
N ASP A 74 7.56 -5.57 1.12
CA ASP A 74 8.98 -5.74 1.48
C ASP A 74 9.47 -4.56 2.34
N ALA A 75 9.07 -3.33 2.01
CA ALA A 75 9.44 -2.14 2.78
C ALA A 75 8.79 -2.16 4.19
N VAL A 76 7.53 -2.59 4.31
CA VAL A 76 6.85 -2.72 5.61
C VAL A 76 7.50 -3.80 6.45
N VAL A 77 7.74 -4.99 5.91
CA VAL A 77 8.40 -6.10 6.62
C VAL A 77 9.80 -5.72 7.09
N ALA A 78 10.58 -5.04 6.23
CA ALA A 78 11.93 -4.60 6.59
C ALA A 78 11.95 -3.60 7.76
N ASN A 79 10.92 -2.76 7.90
CA ASN A 79 10.83 -1.76 8.96
C ASN A 79 10.13 -2.30 10.23
N LEU A 80 9.20 -3.25 10.10
CA LEU A 80 8.61 -3.93 11.27
C LEU A 80 9.59 -4.88 11.95
N GLY A 81 10.48 -5.50 11.18
CA GLY A 81 11.26 -6.67 11.62
C GLY A 81 10.49 -7.98 11.43
N ALA A 82 11.19 -9.01 10.96
CA ALA A 82 10.58 -10.30 10.64
C ALA A 82 9.94 -10.98 11.86
N GLU A 83 10.38 -10.69 13.06
CA GLU A 83 9.87 -11.19 14.33
C GLU A 83 8.47 -10.65 14.65
N ASN A 84 8.05 -9.53 14.05
CA ASN A 84 6.74 -8.92 14.21
C ASN A 84 5.77 -9.24 13.06
N VAL A 85 6.16 -10.16 12.17
CA VAL A 85 5.37 -10.57 11.02
C VAL A 85 5.00 -12.06 11.15
N CYS A 86 3.71 -12.34 11.36
CA CYS A 86 3.21 -13.72 11.49
C CYS A 86 3.07 -14.42 10.15
N LEU A 87 2.76 -13.67 9.10
CA LEU A 87 2.48 -14.19 7.76
C LEU A 87 2.80 -13.12 6.72
N GLN A 88 3.46 -13.52 5.64
CA GLN A 88 3.51 -12.72 4.41
C GLN A 88 2.91 -13.55 3.27
N ALA A 89 1.88 -13.04 2.59
CA ALA A 89 1.18 -13.74 1.53
C ALA A 89 0.88 -12.82 0.35
N GLY A 90 1.34 -13.23 -0.84
CA GLY A 90 1.06 -12.55 -2.10
C GLY A 90 -0.18 -13.14 -2.77
N TYR A 91 -0.95 -12.28 -3.48
CA TYR A 91 -2.05 -12.69 -4.34
C TYR A 91 -1.96 -12.01 -5.71
N GLU A 92 -2.53 -12.64 -6.73
CA GLU A 92 -2.56 -12.11 -8.09
C GLU A 92 -3.61 -11.00 -8.24
N GLU A 93 -3.34 -9.99 -9.09
CA GLU A 93 -4.27 -8.86 -9.36
C GLU A 93 -5.66 -9.30 -9.85
N THR A 94 -5.77 -10.52 -10.40
CA THR A 94 -7.03 -11.09 -10.88
C THR A 94 -7.77 -11.90 -9.82
N ALA A 95 -7.27 -11.98 -8.59
CA ALA A 95 -7.91 -12.71 -7.51
C ALA A 95 -9.25 -12.05 -7.13
N THR A 96 -10.28 -12.90 -6.95
CA THR A 96 -11.63 -12.48 -6.55
C THR A 96 -12.14 -13.23 -5.32
N ASP A 97 -11.33 -14.12 -4.76
CA ASP A 97 -11.63 -14.88 -3.55
C ASP A 97 -10.42 -14.81 -2.61
N PHE A 98 -10.67 -14.35 -1.40
CA PHE A 98 -9.65 -14.15 -0.37
C PHE A 98 -9.88 -15.01 0.88
N GLN A 99 -10.84 -15.94 0.86
CA GLN A 99 -11.16 -16.76 2.02
C GLN A 99 -9.96 -17.56 2.54
N ALA A 100 -9.21 -18.19 1.64
CA ALA A 100 -8.03 -18.97 2.03
C ALA A 100 -6.91 -18.11 2.62
N ALA A 101 -6.68 -16.91 2.05
CA ALA A 101 -5.68 -15.97 2.54
C ALA A 101 -6.06 -15.46 3.94
N VAL A 102 -7.31 -15.06 4.14
CA VAL A 102 -7.81 -14.58 5.43
C VAL A 102 -7.83 -15.71 6.47
N GLN A 103 -8.22 -16.95 6.08
CA GLN A 103 -8.17 -18.08 6.99
C GLN A 103 -6.74 -18.36 7.47
N SER A 104 -5.74 -18.19 6.60
CA SER A 104 -4.33 -18.33 7.00
C SER A 104 -3.90 -17.27 8.04
N VAL A 105 -4.43 -16.04 7.97
CA VAL A 105 -4.21 -15.00 8.98
C VAL A 105 -4.78 -15.41 10.34
N ILE A 106 -6.00 -15.96 10.35
CA ILE A 106 -6.66 -16.45 11.56
C ILE A 106 -5.89 -17.63 12.16
N ASP A 107 -5.53 -18.60 11.33
CA ASP A 107 -4.84 -19.83 11.77
C ASP A 107 -3.42 -19.53 12.31
N ALA A 108 -2.75 -18.50 11.75
CA ALA A 108 -1.46 -18.03 12.23
C ALA A 108 -1.55 -17.21 13.54
N GLY A 109 -2.76 -16.90 14.01
CA GLY A 109 -2.97 -16.10 15.22
C GLY A 109 -2.44 -14.68 15.13
N CYS A 110 -2.51 -14.08 13.95
CA CYS A 110 -2.11 -12.70 13.73
C CYS A 110 -3.04 -11.73 14.49
N ASP A 111 -2.47 -10.68 15.08
CA ASP A 111 -3.22 -9.68 15.85
C ASP A 111 -3.53 -8.41 15.06
N SER A 112 -2.99 -8.33 13.84
CA SER A 112 -3.22 -7.23 12.90
C SER A 112 -2.94 -7.67 11.47
N ALA A 113 -3.35 -6.86 10.48
CA ALA A 113 -3.06 -7.09 9.08
C ALA A 113 -2.61 -5.79 8.38
N PHE A 114 -1.61 -5.89 7.52
CA PHE A 114 -1.25 -4.85 6.56
C PHE A 114 -1.63 -5.32 5.14
N LEU A 115 -2.28 -4.44 4.37
CA LEU A 115 -2.73 -4.73 3.01
C LEU A 115 -1.96 -3.87 2.00
N GLY A 116 -1.09 -4.49 1.20
CA GLY A 116 -0.46 -3.89 0.03
C GLY A 116 -1.37 -4.03 -1.21
N SER A 117 -2.53 -3.39 -1.18
CA SER A 117 -3.68 -3.62 -2.07
C SER A 117 -4.15 -2.32 -2.72
N TYR A 118 -4.94 -2.43 -3.80
CA TYR A 118 -5.78 -1.34 -4.27
C TYR A 118 -7.16 -1.40 -3.60
N SER A 119 -8.02 -0.39 -3.86
CA SER A 119 -9.27 -0.22 -3.13
C SER A 119 -10.24 -1.39 -3.29
N VAL A 120 -10.41 -1.92 -4.50
CA VAL A 120 -11.39 -2.99 -4.78
C VAL A 120 -11.03 -4.29 -4.09
N ASP A 121 -9.81 -4.78 -4.33
CA ASP A 121 -9.34 -6.03 -3.72
C ASP A 121 -9.11 -5.89 -2.22
N GLY A 122 -8.62 -4.74 -1.77
CA GLY A 122 -8.51 -4.43 -0.34
C GLY A 122 -9.85 -4.43 0.38
N ALA A 123 -10.91 -3.87 -0.23
CA ALA A 123 -12.26 -3.92 0.31
C ALA A 123 -12.76 -5.37 0.43
N MET A 124 -12.56 -6.19 -0.60
CA MET A 124 -12.92 -7.62 -0.57
C MET A 124 -12.19 -8.38 0.53
N ILE A 125 -10.90 -8.10 0.77
CA ILE A 125 -10.13 -8.71 1.85
C ILE A 125 -10.71 -8.32 3.22
N VAL A 126 -10.95 -7.02 3.46
CA VAL A 126 -11.49 -6.51 4.72
C VAL A 126 -12.89 -7.08 5.00
N GLU A 127 -13.75 -7.15 3.98
CA GLU A 127 -15.09 -7.75 4.11
C GLU A 127 -15.01 -9.25 4.37
N THR A 128 -14.07 -9.96 3.74
CA THR A 128 -13.82 -11.39 4.01
C THR A 128 -13.35 -11.58 5.45
N MET A 129 -12.46 -10.71 5.95
CA MET A 129 -12.04 -10.74 7.36
C MET A 129 -13.23 -10.56 8.30
N ALA A 130 -14.09 -9.57 8.04
CA ALA A 130 -15.30 -9.34 8.83
C ALA A 130 -16.26 -10.54 8.78
N GLY A 131 -16.46 -11.12 7.59
CA GLY A 131 -17.32 -12.30 7.37
C GLY A 131 -16.84 -13.56 8.10
N LEU A 132 -15.53 -13.72 8.24
CA LEU A 132 -14.92 -14.84 8.99
C LEU A 132 -14.69 -14.53 10.48
N GLY A 133 -15.12 -13.34 10.95
CA GLY A 133 -15.01 -12.94 12.34
C GLY A 133 -13.59 -12.47 12.76
N ALA A 134 -12.71 -12.21 11.82
CA ALA A 134 -11.39 -11.64 12.08
C ALA A 134 -11.52 -10.11 12.29
N THR A 135 -11.76 -9.71 13.53
CA THR A 135 -11.92 -8.28 13.93
C THR A 135 -10.61 -7.71 14.46
N ILE A 136 -9.56 -7.75 13.65
CA ILE A 136 -8.23 -7.24 13.97
C ILE A 136 -7.97 -5.88 13.31
N PRO A 137 -7.16 -4.99 13.93
CA PRO A 137 -6.71 -3.76 13.29
C PRO A 137 -6.12 -4.02 11.90
N THR A 138 -6.56 -3.25 10.91
CA THR A 138 -6.11 -3.40 9.54
C THR A 138 -5.46 -2.10 9.07
N PHE A 139 -4.32 -2.22 8.44
CA PHE A 139 -3.50 -1.13 7.95
C PHE A 139 -3.30 -1.24 6.45
N SER A 140 -3.16 -0.11 5.78
CA SER A 140 -2.85 -0.08 4.35
C SER A 140 -2.11 1.20 3.98
N ALA A 141 -1.94 1.43 2.69
CA ALA A 141 -1.24 2.54 2.12
C ALA A 141 -2.11 3.32 1.11
N ASP A 142 -1.47 4.17 0.31
CA ASP A 142 -2.12 5.07 -0.63
C ASP A 142 -3.05 4.39 -1.64
N GLY A 143 -2.79 3.11 -2.00
CA GLY A 143 -3.66 2.33 -2.88
C GLY A 143 -5.10 2.14 -2.36
N MET A 144 -5.29 2.24 -1.04
CA MET A 144 -6.61 2.18 -0.39
C MET A 144 -7.03 3.53 0.22
N ALA A 145 -6.28 4.61 -0.02
CA ALA A 145 -6.50 5.91 0.60
C ALA A 145 -7.35 6.83 -0.27
N GLY A 146 -8.60 7.04 0.08
CA GLY A 146 -9.47 7.99 -0.60
C GLY A 146 -10.94 7.79 -0.20
N GLU A 147 -11.74 8.85 -0.32
CA GLU A 147 -13.18 8.74 -0.06
C GLU A 147 -13.86 7.79 -1.07
N ALA A 148 -13.40 7.80 -2.33
CA ALA A 148 -13.89 6.89 -3.36
C ALA A 148 -13.64 5.41 -3.02
N SER A 149 -12.62 5.09 -2.23
CA SER A 149 -12.36 3.72 -1.79
C SER A 149 -13.47 3.15 -0.92
N LEU A 150 -14.28 4.00 -0.27
CA LEU A 150 -15.42 3.54 0.53
C LEU A 150 -16.59 3.05 -0.34
N GLU A 151 -16.64 3.46 -1.60
CA GLU A 151 -17.67 3.02 -2.56
C GLU A 151 -17.45 1.55 -3.00
N ASP A 152 -16.22 1.05 -2.83
CA ASP A 152 -15.87 -0.34 -3.15
C ASP A 152 -16.38 -1.34 -2.08
N TYR A 153 -16.76 -0.85 -0.90
CA TYR A 153 -17.30 -1.70 0.16
C TYR A 153 -18.80 -1.94 -0.01
N SER A 154 -19.21 -3.20 -0.02
CA SER A 154 -20.63 -3.60 0.07
C SER A 154 -21.19 -3.38 1.48
N ALA A 155 -20.32 -3.44 2.50
CA ALA A 155 -20.62 -3.16 3.89
C ALA A 155 -19.61 -2.14 4.46
N PRO A 156 -19.79 -0.81 4.27
CA PRO A 156 -18.80 0.21 4.68
C PRO A 156 -18.38 0.15 6.16
N ALA A 157 -19.22 -0.42 7.03
CA ALA A 157 -18.87 -0.63 8.44
C ALA A 157 -17.67 -1.58 8.63
N ALA A 158 -17.36 -2.45 7.67
CA ALA A 158 -16.17 -3.30 7.71
C ALA A 158 -14.87 -2.50 7.68
N ALA A 159 -14.88 -1.30 7.07
CA ALA A 159 -13.73 -0.41 7.00
C ALA A 159 -13.40 0.33 8.32
N ASN A 160 -14.22 0.21 9.38
CA ASN A 160 -14.06 0.98 10.61
C ASN A 160 -12.73 0.75 11.35
N GLN A 161 -12.05 -0.37 11.11
CA GLN A 161 -10.74 -0.67 11.70
C GLN A 161 -9.59 -0.45 10.72
N LEU A 162 -9.86 0.05 9.52
CA LEU A 162 -8.84 0.31 8.51
C LEU A 162 -8.18 1.67 8.77
N GLN A 163 -6.86 1.66 8.85
CA GLN A 163 -6.01 2.85 8.91
C GLN A 163 -5.09 2.86 7.68
N VAL A 164 -4.94 4.02 7.04
CA VAL A 164 -4.15 4.13 5.80
C VAL A 164 -3.11 5.24 5.90
N THR A 165 -1.93 4.98 5.34
CA THR A 165 -0.96 6.03 5.05
C THR A 165 -1.16 6.55 3.63
N LYS A 166 -0.92 7.83 3.41
CA LYS A 166 -0.92 8.43 2.08
C LYS A 166 0.07 9.59 1.98
N PRO A 167 0.61 9.86 0.79
CA PRO A 167 1.36 11.06 0.55
C PRO A 167 0.54 12.29 0.92
N ARG A 168 1.13 13.19 1.71
CA ARG A 168 0.48 14.44 2.08
C ARG A 168 0.71 15.44 0.96
N ALA A 169 -0.36 16.02 0.43
CA ALA A 169 -0.26 17.20 -0.41
C ALA A 169 0.41 18.32 0.39
N ALA A 170 1.28 19.11 -0.24
CA ALA A 170 1.83 20.31 0.37
C ALA A 170 0.67 21.19 0.86
N ALA A 171 0.74 21.61 2.13
CA ALA A 171 -0.23 22.57 2.64
C ALA A 171 -0.15 23.85 1.82
N ALA A 172 -1.28 24.48 1.52
CA ALA A 172 -1.32 25.78 0.88
C ALA A 172 -0.39 26.75 1.67
N GLY A 173 0.58 27.36 0.99
CA GLY A 173 1.60 28.23 1.61
C GLY A 173 2.88 27.52 2.05
N ALA A 174 3.07 26.22 1.81
CA ALA A 174 4.31 25.52 2.09
C ALA A 174 5.35 25.80 1.00
N GLY A 175 6.04 26.90 1.10
CA GLY A 175 7.23 27.24 0.32
C GLY A 175 6.95 27.86 -1.06
N VAL A 176 8.03 28.21 -1.74
CA VAL A 176 8.06 28.93 -3.02
C VAL A 176 7.32 28.17 -4.14
N PHE A 177 7.33 26.84 -4.10
CA PHE A 177 6.68 26.01 -5.12
C PHE A 177 5.14 26.05 -5.03
N ALA A 178 4.58 26.05 -3.81
CA ALA A 178 3.14 26.17 -3.62
C ALA A 178 2.61 27.54 -4.08
N ALA A 179 3.38 28.61 -3.87
CA ALA A 179 3.04 29.93 -4.36
C ALA A 179 3.09 30.02 -5.90
N ALA A 180 4.04 29.32 -6.54
CA ALA A 180 4.16 29.29 -8.00
C ALA A 180 3.09 28.45 -8.72
N CYS A 181 2.40 27.57 -8.00
CA CYS A 181 1.30 26.74 -8.52
C CYS A 181 -0.08 27.32 -8.20
N ALA A 182 -0.18 28.44 -7.52
CA ALA A 182 -1.45 29.06 -7.13
C ALA A 182 -2.05 30.02 -8.20
N ASP A 183 -1.30 30.32 -9.26
CA ASP A 183 -1.69 31.10 -10.44
C ASP A 183 -2.06 30.16 -11.62
#